data_880695102e343e22760ced25c3f9836b
#
_entry.id   880695102e343e22760ced25c3f9836b
#
_cell.length_a   1.000
_cell.length_b   1.000
_cell.length_c   1.000
_cell.angle_alpha   90.00
_cell.angle_beta   90.00
_cell.angle_gamma   90.00
#
_symmetry.space_group_name_H-M   'P 1'
#
loop_
_entity.id
_entity.type
_entity.pdbx_description
1 polymer ?
#
loop_
_entity_poly.entity_id
_entity_poly.type
_entity_poly.pdbx_seq_one_letter_code
_entity_poly.pdbx_strand_id
1 'polypeptide(L)'
;MKLFICEKPSQARDLASVLGATSKGDGLLATNDKSIIVTWGFGHLVEQYQPEDYDEVWKRWAFETLPIIPAQWKMAPKKESKKQYNVVIGLIKKASLVVIATDADREGEMIARELLDLAGYRGQIQRCWLSALDDASIRKALQTLKSGKETEALYYAGMGRSRSDWLIGMNFSRLFTLMAQAKGYSGKPLSVGRVQSPTLALVVNRDREIANFVPKAHYSLAVQLATASDETFVAGLSIPEQYLDESGLCLDSRVIQQAEAQIKQVGIAKVITVETKREKKAPPLLYALSDLQGECNRLFGFGAQQVLDIAQSLYEEHKITTYPRTDCGYLPESQLTEVPMVIRSLVAADSGLQTLLPRLNLQQKSRAWDDKKITAHHGIIPTIKKADLSKLSEEEMKVYDLIRRRYLAQFLPHLETDKTIATLQSSGHTLIARGNVIVSQGWRILFGKNAARFVTDPRLKQRLRETEGLGTGATRAGLIQGLIDKGFLIKKKKSLMASAEAIALIDSLPDLLKNPGLTALWEQALNQIAEGSMTLDDFMQRQETFVRQLIGNCMQQGMSLGNIEIRKCPECGKPMRKINHAKGTFWGCTGYPDCQHKEADKKVKSTSNKSTKKNSSLNVLDQLNKLRSQL
;
A
#
# COMPACT_ATOMS: atom_id res chain seq x y z
N MET A 1 13.95 11.86 -37.08
CA MET A 1 12.77 12.25 -36.25
C MET A 1 13.03 11.82 -34.83
N LYS A 2 12.89 12.76 -33.88
CA LYS A 2 12.99 12.52 -32.45
C LYS A 2 11.59 12.16 -31.90
N LEU A 3 11.44 10.98 -31.32
CA LEU A 3 10.17 10.45 -30.82
C LEU A 3 10.17 10.46 -29.28
N PHE A 4 9.18 11.10 -28.68
CA PHE A 4 8.91 11.01 -27.24
C PHE A 4 7.76 10.03 -27.00
N ILE A 5 7.93 9.10 -26.08
CA ILE A 5 6.92 8.12 -25.67
C ILE A 5 6.51 8.42 -24.23
N CYS A 6 5.26 8.83 -24.03
CA CYS A 6 4.66 9.11 -22.73
C CYS A 6 3.77 7.94 -22.28
N GLU A 7 3.49 7.89 -21.00
CA GLU A 7 2.62 6.85 -20.44
C GLU A 7 1.14 7.10 -20.72
N LYS A 8 0.75 8.39 -20.74
CA LYS A 8 -0.66 8.81 -20.82
C LYS A 8 -0.85 10.01 -21.75
N PRO A 9 -2.07 10.17 -22.30
CA PRO A 9 -2.38 11.33 -23.17
C PRO A 9 -2.22 12.69 -22.48
N SER A 10 -2.50 12.80 -21.17
CA SER A 10 -2.34 14.03 -20.39
C SER A 10 -0.88 14.46 -20.36
N GLN A 11 0.00 13.55 -19.96
CA GLN A 11 1.45 13.75 -19.91
C GLN A 11 2.02 14.13 -21.28
N ALA A 12 1.54 13.48 -22.35
CA ALA A 12 1.96 13.77 -23.71
C ALA A 12 1.57 15.19 -24.13
N ARG A 13 0.37 15.67 -23.79
CA ARG A 13 -0.05 17.05 -24.08
C ARG A 13 0.82 18.08 -23.37
N ASP A 14 1.18 17.82 -22.12
CA ASP A 14 2.01 18.73 -21.32
C ASP A 14 3.43 18.82 -21.90
N LEU A 15 4.02 17.66 -22.18
CA LEU A 15 5.34 17.60 -22.81
C LEU A 15 5.35 18.24 -24.20
N ALA A 16 4.32 17.96 -25.01
CA ALA A 16 4.17 18.51 -26.37
C ALA A 16 4.02 20.05 -26.36
N SER A 17 3.28 20.59 -25.38
CA SER A 17 3.15 22.03 -25.19
C SER A 17 4.52 22.70 -24.98
N VAL A 18 5.35 22.12 -24.11
CA VAL A 18 6.69 22.64 -23.82
C VAL A 18 7.65 22.50 -25.04
N LEU A 19 7.47 21.43 -25.83
CA LEU A 19 8.27 21.16 -27.05
C LEU A 19 7.79 21.90 -28.27
N GLY A 20 6.66 22.62 -28.23
CA GLY A 20 6.06 23.26 -29.40
C GLY A 20 5.42 22.28 -30.40
N ALA A 21 5.14 21.06 -29.99
CA ALA A 21 4.51 20.01 -30.80
C ALA A 21 2.97 20.15 -30.76
N THR A 22 2.43 21.15 -31.49
CA THR A 22 1.01 21.53 -31.43
C THR A 22 0.16 20.90 -32.53
N SER A 23 0.78 20.38 -33.61
CA SER A 23 0.09 19.71 -34.72
C SER A 23 -0.48 18.37 -34.27
N LYS A 24 -1.80 18.19 -34.35
CA LYS A 24 -2.50 16.98 -33.92
C LYS A 24 -2.54 15.92 -35.02
N GLY A 25 -2.21 14.69 -34.67
CA GLY A 25 -2.40 13.50 -35.49
C GLY A 25 -3.20 12.43 -34.74
N ASP A 26 -3.49 11.30 -35.39
CA ASP A 26 -4.14 10.17 -34.75
C ASP A 26 -3.14 9.49 -33.82
N GLY A 27 -3.34 9.60 -32.51
CA GLY A 27 -2.47 9.04 -31.47
C GLY A 27 -1.10 9.73 -31.30
N LEU A 28 -0.91 10.95 -31.81
CA LEU A 28 0.33 11.69 -31.72
C LEU A 28 0.14 13.23 -31.72
N LEU A 29 1.16 13.94 -31.26
CA LEU A 29 1.34 15.37 -31.41
C LEU A 29 2.71 15.61 -32.06
N ALA A 30 2.83 16.63 -32.94
CA ALA A 30 4.06 16.89 -33.68
C ALA A 30 4.38 18.37 -33.79
N THR A 31 5.64 18.70 -33.96
CA THR A 31 6.06 20.03 -34.48
C THR A 31 5.67 20.17 -35.96
N ASN A 32 5.54 21.39 -36.46
CA ASN A 32 5.12 21.65 -37.84
C ASN A 32 6.04 20.99 -38.88
N ASP A 33 7.33 20.92 -38.60
CA ASP A 33 8.35 20.25 -39.43
C ASP A 33 8.43 18.75 -39.21
N LYS A 34 7.66 18.21 -38.26
CA LYS A 34 7.66 16.79 -37.85
C LYS A 34 9.02 16.26 -37.40
N SER A 35 9.94 17.15 -37.00
CA SER A 35 11.24 16.77 -36.45
C SER A 35 11.08 16.15 -35.07
N ILE A 36 10.09 16.60 -34.26
CA ILE A 36 9.71 16.10 -32.96
C ILE A 36 8.29 15.55 -33.00
N ILE A 37 8.11 14.32 -32.52
CA ILE A 37 6.81 13.70 -32.35
C ILE A 37 6.67 13.23 -30.90
N VAL A 38 5.51 13.48 -30.30
CA VAL A 38 5.12 12.99 -28.97
C VAL A 38 3.95 12.04 -29.12
N THR A 39 4.10 10.81 -28.64
CA THR A 39 3.04 9.80 -28.62
C THR A 39 2.88 9.26 -27.19
N TRP A 40 1.90 8.41 -26.97
CA TRP A 40 1.55 7.94 -25.62
C TRP A 40 0.98 6.54 -25.62
N GLY A 41 1.05 5.91 -24.44
CA GLY A 41 0.26 4.74 -24.08
C GLY A 41 -1.04 5.11 -23.36
N PHE A 42 -1.72 4.08 -22.89
CA PHE A 42 -2.78 4.12 -21.87
C PHE A 42 -2.36 3.26 -20.67
N GLY A 43 -1.14 3.49 -20.15
CA GLY A 43 -0.34 2.52 -19.45
C GLY A 43 0.21 1.49 -20.46
N HIS A 44 0.31 0.22 -20.05
CA HIS A 44 0.72 -0.86 -20.96
C HIS A 44 -0.23 -1.04 -22.14
N LEU A 45 0.27 -0.94 -23.35
CA LEU A 45 -0.45 -1.24 -24.59
C LEU A 45 -0.41 -2.74 -24.95
N VAL A 46 0.44 -3.49 -24.27
CA VAL A 46 0.64 -4.93 -24.45
C VAL A 46 0.43 -5.67 -23.14
N GLU A 47 0.24 -6.97 -23.23
CA GLU A 47 0.10 -7.89 -22.11
C GLU A 47 0.86 -9.18 -22.40
N GLN A 48 1.25 -9.90 -21.34
CA GLN A 48 1.85 -11.22 -21.51
C GLN A 48 0.83 -12.20 -22.11
N TYR A 49 1.28 -13.11 -22.95
CA TYR A 49 0.49 -14.19 -23.49
C TYR A 49 -0.22 -14.94 -22.36
N GLN A 50 -1.48 -15.34 -22.63
CA GLN A 50 -2.17 -16.29 -21.78
C GLN A 50 -1.59 -17.70 -22.01
N PRO A 51 -1.76 -18.64 -21.07
CA PRO A 51 -1.25 -20.00 -21.24
C PRO A 51 -1.63 -20.63 -22.58
N GLU A 52 -2.88 -20.47 -23.02
CA GLU A 52 -3.37 -20.99 -24.29
C GLU A 52 -2.76 -20.37 -25.55
N ASP A 53 -2.16 -19.18 -25.44
CA ASP A 53 -1.46 -18.54 -26.56
C ASP A 53 -0.06 -19.15 -26.79
N TYR A 54 0.48 -19.84 -25.77
CA TYR A 54 1.74 -20.57 -25.87
C TYR A 54 1.52 -22.01 -26.35
N ASP A 55 0.52 -22.71 -25.77
CA ASP A 55 0.15 -24.08 -26.09
C ASP A 55 -1.35 -24.29 -25.82
N GLU A 56 -2.11 -24.72 -26.79
CA GLU A 56 -3.56 -24.95 -26.70
C GLU A 56 -3.93 -25.99 -25.61
N VAL A 57 -3.02 -26.91 -25.29
CA VAL A 57 -3.18 -27.85 -24.17
C VAL A 57 -3.36 -27.14 -22.85
N TRP A 58 -2.74 -25.99 -22.68
CA TRP A 58 -2.86 -25.19 -21.45
C TRP A 58 -4.17 -24.41 -21.32
N LYS A 59 -5.03 -24.44 -22.31
CA LYS A 59 -6.40 -23.90 -22.24
C LYS A 59 -7.25 -24.66 -21.22
N ARG A 60 -7.08 -25.99 -21.18
CA ARG A 60 -7.74 -26.86 -20.22
C ARG A 60 -6.97 -26.84 -18.90
N TRP A 61 -7.67 -26.54 -17.81
CA TRP A 61 -7.12 -26.67 -16.47
C TRP A 61 -7.10 -28.15 -16.07
N ALA A 62 -5.92 -28.71 -15.93
CA ALA A 62 -5.70 -30.09 -15.54
C ALA A 62 -4.38 -30.23 -14.76
N PHE A 63 -4.29 -31.19 -13.86
CA PHE A 63 -3.08 -31.43 -13.08
C PHE A 63 -1.88 -31.78 -13.96
N GLU A 64 -2.12 -32.52 -15.03
CA GLU A 64 -1.11 -33.00 -15.98
C GLU A 64 -0.44 -31.84 -16.75
N THR A 65 -1.10 -30.69 -16.83
CA THR A 65 -0.57 -29.49 -17.51
C THR A 65 0.28 -28.60 -16.62
N LEU A 66 0.43 -28.94 -15.34
CA LEU A 66 1.22 -28.17 -14.38
C LEU A 66 2.61 -28.78 -14.17
N PRO A 67 3.68 -27.98 -14.06
CA PRO A 67 3.69 -26.53 -14.10
C PRO A 67 3.66 -25.94 -15.51
N ILE A 68 2.98 -24.81 -15.68
CA ILE A 68 2.99 -23.99 -16.89
C ILE A 68 4.19 -23.03 -16.82
N ILE A 69 5.20 -23.29 -17.66
CA ILE A 69 6.41 -22.46 -17.73
C ILE A 69 6.74 -22.25 -19.21
N PRO A 70 6.57 -21.02 -19.74
CA PRO A 70 6.87 -20.73 -21.14
C PRO A 70 8.37 -20.88 -21.43
N ALA A 71 8.72 -21.58 -22.50
CA ALA A 71 10.12 -21.67 -22.96
C ALA A 71 10.65 -20.31 -23.46
N GLN A 72 9.78 -19.49 -24.00
CA GLN A 72 10.07 -18.11 -24.43
C GLN A 72 8.92 -17.21 -24.04
N TRP A 73 9.23 -16.10 -23.40
CA TRP A 73 8.23 -15.11 -23.02
C TRP A 73 7.78 -14.29 -24.22
N LYS A 74 6.47 -14.17 -24.39
CA LYS A 74 5.84 -13.44 -25.50
C LYS A 74 4.79 -12.47 -24.98
N MET A 75 4.58 -11.38 -25.72
CA MET A 75 3.59 -10.37 -25.43
C MET A 75 2.69 -10.13 -26.63
N ALA A 76 1.44 -9.76 -26.38
CA ALA A 76 0.45 -9.41 -27.38
C ALA A 76 -0.11 -8.01 -27.14
N PRO A 77 -0.52 -7.28 -28.19
CA PRO A 77 -1.27 -6.05 -28.05
C PRO A 77 -2.61 -6.31 -27.37
N LYS A 78 -2.94 -5.50 -26.35
CA LYS A 78 -4.27 -5.51 -25.74
C LYS A 78 -5.33 -5.15 -26.79
N LYS A 79 -6.45 -5.85 -26.78
CA LYS A 79 -7.52 -5.67 -27.77
C LYS A 79 -8.04 -4.22 -27.81
N GLU A 80 -8.25 -3.62 -26.63
CA GLU A 80 -8.78 -2.27 -26.45
C GLU A 80 -7.79 -1.16 -26.88
N SER A 81 -6.49 -1.44 -26.85
CA SER A 81 -5.44 -0.46 -27.19
C SER A 81 -4.72 -0.73 -28.51
N LYS A 82 -5.16 -1.73 -29.28
CA LYS A 82 -4.51 -2.18 -30.51
C LYS A 82 -4.28 -1.07 -31.55
N LYS A 83 -5.21 -0.12 -31.65
CA LYS A 83 -5.07 1.04 -32.56
C LYS A 83 -3.87 1.88 -32.16
N GLN A 84 -3.79 2.27 -30.89
CA GLN A 84 -2.68 3.09 -30.38
C GLN A 84 -1.36 2.33 -30.42
N TYR A 85 -1.35 1.05 -30.10
CA TYR A 85 -0.18 0.19 -30.27
C TYR A 85 0.40 0.25 -31.69
N ASN A 86 -0.44 0.11 -32.73
CA ASN A 86 0.00 0.19 -34.11
C ASN A 86 0.61 1.56 -34.46
N VAL A 87 0.02 2.65 -33.97
CA VAL A 87 0.56 4.00 -34.13
C VAL A 87 1.95 4.11 -33.51
N VAL A 88 2.10 3.72 -32.25
CA VAL A 88 3.38 3.80 -31.51
C VAL A 88 4.47 2.96 -32.18
N ILE A 89 4.17 1.70 -32.51
CA ILE A 89 5.12 0.82 -33.22
C ILE A 89 5.54 1.40 -34.58
N GLY A 90 4.59 1.95 -35.33
CA GLY A 90 4.88 2.60 -36.62
C GLY A 90 5.77 3.83 -36.49
N LEU A 91 5.65 4.58 -35.40
CA LEU A 91 6.50 5.74 -35.09
C LEU A 91 7.90 5.32 -34.61
N ILE A 92 7.98 4.31 -33.75
CA ILE A 92 9.26 3.76 -33.25
C ILE A 92 10.14 3.30 -34.42
N LYS A 93 9.57 2.56 -35.39
CA LYS A 93 10.32 2.08 -36.57
C LYS A 93 10.90 3.20 -37.44
N LYS A 94 10.35 4.42 -37.36
CA LYS A 94 10.78 5.60 -38.15
C LYS A 94 11.67 6.56 -37.35
N ALA A 95 11.81 6.33 -36.03
CA ALA A 95 12.54 7.22 -35.15
C ALA A 95 14.05 7.02 -35.28
N SER A 96 14.80 8.12 -35.39
CA SER A 96 16.27 8.11 -35.29
C SER A 96 16.74 8.18 -33.84
N LEU A 97 15.92 8.76 -32.96
CA LEU A 97 16.14 8.86 -31.52
C LEU A 97 14.80 8.70 -30.81
N VAL A 98 14.75 7.81 -29.82
CA VAL A 98 13.60 7.68 -28.91
C VAL A 98 13.94 8.25 -27.55
N VAL A 99 13.05 9.10 -27.03
CA VAL A 99 13.10 9.60 -25.66
C VAL A 99 11.96 8.96 -24.87
N ILE A 100 12.30 8.13 -23.93
CA ILE A 100 11.34 7.56 -22.97
C ILE A 100 10.93 8.66 -22.00
N ALA A 101 9.67 9.03 -21.97
CA ALA A 101 9.09 10.09 -21.14
C ALA A 101 7.85 9.60 -20.37
N THR A 102 7.79 8.30 -20.09
CA THR A 102 6.83 7.67 -19.18
C THR A 102 7.12 8.02 -17.73
N ASP A 103 6.28 7.63 -16.79
CA ASP A 103 6.49 7.87 -15.37
C ASP A 103 7.89 7.38 -14.93
N ALA A 104 8.47 8.07 -13.95
CA ALA A 104 9.89 7.89 -13.60
C ALA A 104 10.09 6.70 -12.63
N ASP A 105 9.65 5.49 -13.00
CA ASP A 105 9.75 4.27 -12.21
C ASP A 105 10.00 3.02 -13.08
N ARG A 106 10.06 1.84 -12.42
CA ARG A 106 10.25 0.55 -13.11
C ARG A 106 9.11 0.23 -14.08
N GLU A 107 7.88 0.61 -13.73
CA GLU A 107 6.70 0.37 -14.56
C GLU A 107 6.73 1.23 -15.81
N GLY A 108 7.01 2.54 -15.65
CA GLY A 108 7.14 3.45 -16.79
C GLY A 108 8.28 3.05 -17.73
N GLU A 109 9.41 2.59 -17.20
CA GLU A 109 10.51 2.07 -18.03
C GLU A 109 10.08 0.82 -18.80
N MET A 110 9.31 -0.08 -18.15
CA MET A 110 8.79 -1.29 -18.77
C MET A 110 7.79 -0.96 -19.88
N ILE A 111 6.82 -0.06 -19.64
CA ILE A 111 5.81 0.36 -20.63
C ILE A 111 6.45 0.81 -21.96
N ALA A 112 7.54 1.56 -21.88
CA ALA A 112 8.20 2.06 -23.09
C ALA A 112 9.07 0.99 -23.76
N ARG A 113 9.90 0.26 -22.98
CA ARG A 113 10.88 -0.68 -23.54
C ARG A 113 10.28 -1.93 -24.14
N GLU A 114 9.17 -2.44 -23.58
CA GLU A 114 8.45 -3.55 -24.21
C GLU A 114 7.96 -3.22 -25.63
N LEU A 115 7.60 -1.94 -25.90
CA LEU A 115 7.24 -1.47 -27.23
C LEU A 115 8.48 -1.34 -28.15
N LEU A 116 9.62 -0.90 -27.59
CA LEU A 116 10.88 -0.83 -28.32
C LEU A 116 11.35 -2.23 -28.75
N ASP A 117 11.27 -3.21 -27.84
CA ASP A 117 11.63 -4.60 -28.11
C ASP A 117 10.73 -5.21 -29.17
N LEU A 118 9.41 -5.02 -29.07
CA LEU A 118 8.44 -5.53 -30.05
C LEU A 118 8.58 -4.86 -31.43
N ALA A 119 9.02 -3.59 -31.46
CA ALA A 119 9.34 -2.89 -32.70
C ALA A 119 10.69 -3.29 -33.29
N GLY A 120 11.53 -4.04 -32.56
CA GLY A 120 12.91 -4.36 -32.93
C GLY A 120 13.82 -3.14 -33.02
N TYR A 121 13.58 -2.11 -32.18
CA TYR A 121 14.32 -0.86 -32.24
C TYR A 121 15.76 -1.04 -31.73
N ARG A 122 16.73 -0.56 -32.53
CA ARG A 122 18.17 -0.61 -32.22
C ARG A 122 18.84 0.76 -32.24
N GLY A 123 18.03 1.83 -32.39
CA GLY A 123 18.53 3.21 -32.41
C GLY A 123 18.88 3.74 -31.03
N GLN A 124 19.22 5.02 -30.98
CA GLN A 124 19.60 5.70 -29.75
C GLN A 124 18.37 5.91 -28.86
N ILE A 125 18.54 5.62 -27.54
CA ILE A 125 17.51 5.80 -26.51
C ILE A 125 18.01 6.81 -25.48
N GLN A 126 17.16 7.77 -25.13
CA GLN A 126 17.33 8.69 -24.01
C GLN A 126 16.15 8.58 -23.05
N ARG A 127 16.35 9.02 -21.83
CA ARG A 127 15.32 9.01 -20.77
C ARG A 127 15.07 10.41 -20.24
N CYS A 128 13.85 10.90 -20.38
CA CYS A 128 13.35 12.09 -19.73
C CYS A 128 12.74 11.71 -18.37
N TRP A 129 13.42 12.08 -17.28
CA TRP A 129 13.01 11.71 -15.90
C TRP A 129 12.11 12.80 -15.32
N LEU A 130 10.79 12.60 -15.38
CA LEU A 130 9.77 13.58 -14.97
C LEU A 130 9.31 13.33 -13.55
N SER A 131 9.69 14.19 -12.61
CA SER A 131 9.23 14.15 -11.23
C SER A 131 8.00 15.02 -10.96
N ALA A 132 7.70 15.98 -11.86
CA ALA A 132 6.51 16.81 -11.86
C ALA A 132 6.14 17.21 -13.30
N LEU A 133 4.88 17.61 -13.53
CA LEU A 133 4.31 17.89 -14.85
C LEU A 133 4.01 19.38 -15.08
N ASP A 134 4.53 20.27 -14.23
CA ASP A 134 4.51 21.70 -14.52
C ASP A 134 5.59 22.07 -15.56
N ASP A 135 5.38 23.16 -16.27
CA ASP A 135 6.22 23.56 -17.41
C ASP A 135 7.70 23.72 -17.05
N ALA A 136 8.00 24.23 -15.85
CA ALA A 136 9.39 24.44 -15.44
C ALA A 136 10.09 23.11 -15.13
N SER A 137 9.40 22.19 -14.46
CA SER A 137 9.90 20.84 -14.20
C SER A 137 10.14 20.06 -15.49
N ILE A 138 9.22 20.17 -16.47
CA ILE A 138 9.39 19.55 -17.78
C ILE A 138 10.61 20.13 -18.51
N ARG A 139 10.77 21.47 -18.55
CA ARG A 139 11.94 22.13 -19.18
C ARG A 139 13.26 21.68 -18.55
N LYS A 140 13.30 21.58 -17.22
CA LYS A 140 14.48 21.09 -16.48
C LYS A 140 14.80 19.65 -16.86
N ALA A 141 13.81 18.75 -16.89
CA ALA A 141 14.00 17.35 -17.27
C ALA A 141 14.47 17.20 -18.73
N LEU A 142 14.00 18.04 -19.65
CA LEU A 142 14.44 18.05 -21.05
C LEU A 142 15.90 18.51 -21.23
N GLN A 143 16.41 19.36 -20.33
CA GLN A 143 17.80 19.79 -20.31
C GLN A 143 18.76 18.73 -19.73
N THR A 144 18.24 17.79 -18.93
CA THR A 144 19.02 16.76 -18.21
C THR A 144 18.59 15.35 -18.62
N LEU A 145 18.44 15.12 -19.94
CA LEU A 145 18.13 13.78 -20.44
C LEU A 145 19.22 12.79 -20.08
N LYS A 146 18.83 11.67 -19.49
CA LYS A 146 19.73 10.57 -19.16
C LYS A 146 19.96 9.68 -20.39
N SER A 147 21.09 8.97 -20.41
CA SER A 147 21.28 7.86 -21.33
C SER A 147 20.28 6.74 -21.06
N GLY A 148 19.71 6.13 -22.12
CA GLY A 148 18.85 4.97 -21.96
C GLY A 148 19.49 3.81 -21.21
N LYS A 149 20.83 3.69 -21.27
CA LYS A 149 21.57 2.65 -20.52
C LYS A 149 21.49 2.81 -19.00
N GLU A 150 21.37 4.05 -18.51
CA GLU A 150 21.30 4.32 -17.06
C GLU A 150 20.03 3.75 -16.39
N THR A 151 18.98 3.56 -17.15
CA THR A 151 17.67 3.11 -16.63
C THR A 151 17.26 1.72 -17.14
N GLU A 152 18.08 1.11 -17.98
CA GLU A 152 17.77 -0.19 -18.60
C GLU A 152 17.57 -1.31 -17.57
N ALA A 153 18.33 -1.30 -16.48
CA ALA A 153 18.22 -2.29 -15.41
C ALA A 153 16.84 -2.25 -14.72
N LEU A 154 16.18 -1.08 -14.69
CA LEU A 154 14.80 -0.95 -14.19
C LEU A 154 13.80 -1.74 -15.05
N TYR A 155 14.00 -1.78 -16.37
CA TYR A 155 13.20 -2.59 -17.28
C TYR A 155 13.31 -4.09 -16.97
N TYR A 156 14.54 -4.59 -16.79
CA TYR A 156 14.75 -6.00 -16.44
C TYR A 156 14.15 -6.35 -15.08
N ALA A 157 14.24 -5.46 -14.10
CA ALA A 157 13.57 -5.64 -12.81
C ALA A 157 12.03 -5.65 -12.95
N GLY A 158 11.47 -4.79 -13.78
CA GLY A 158 10.03 -4.77 -14.12
C GLY A 158 9.59 -6.08 -14.78
N MET A 159 10.34 -6.56 -15.78
CA MET A 159 10.08 -7.85 -16.43
C MET A 159 10.16 -9.03 -15.45
N GLY A 160 11.18 -9.07 -14.61
CA GLY A 160 11.32 -10.11 -13.58
C GLY A 160 10.10 -10.18 -12.67
N ARG A 161 9.63 -9.02 -12.23
CA ARG A 161 8.40 -8.91 -11.44
C ARG A 161 7.18 -9.43 -12.20
N SER A 162 6.95 -8.93 -13.40
CA SER A 162 5.78 -9.28 -14.22
C SER A 162 5.75 -10.78 -14.53
N ARG A 163 6.89 -11.37 -14.93
CA ARG A 163 7.00 -12.81 -15.23
C ARG A 163 6.83 -13.68 -13.99
N SER A 164 7.40 -13.31 -12.85
CA SER A 164 7.22 -14.07 -11.60
C SER A 164 5.78 -13.98 -11.09
N ASP A 165 5.12 -12.83 -11.19
CA ASP A 165 3.71 -12.69 -10.83
C ASP A 165 2.82 -13.56 -11.73
N TRP A 166 3.13 -13.65 -13.03
CA TRP A 166 2.45 -14.53 -13.97
C TRP A 166 2.67 -16.01 -13.63
N LEU A 167 3.92 -16.44 -13.38
CA LEU A 167 4.24 -17.83 -13.01
C LEU A 167 3.49 -18.26 -11.75
N ILE A 168 3.55 -17.46 -10.70
CA ILE A 168 2.87 -17.75 -9.43
C ILE A 168 1.36 -17.74 -9.63
N GLY A 169 0.83 -16.70 -10.27
CA GLY A 169 -0.60 -16.52 -10.48
C GLY A 169 -1.22 -17.66 -11.31
N MET A 170 -0.64 -17.97 -12.46
CA MET A 170 -1.18 -18.98 -13.36
C MET A 170 -1.07 -20.39 -12.77
N ASN A 171 0.07 -20.73 -12.22
CA ASN A 171 0.29 -22.08 -11.72
C ASN A 171 -0.48 -22.37 -10.42
N PHE A 172 -0.33 -21.54 -9.41
CA PHE A 172 -0.94 -21.84 -8.11
C PHE A 172 -2.44 -21.57 -8.07
N SER A 173 -2.95 -20.57 -8.82
CA SER A 173 -4.40 -20.41 -8.92
C SER A 173 -5.08 -21.61 -9.55
N ARG A 174 -4.49 -22.19 -10.62
CA ARG A 174 -4.99 -23.41 -11.25
C ARG A 174 -4.87 -24.60 -10.31
N LEU A 175 -3.69 -24.82 -9.72
CA LEU A 175 -3.44 -25.93 -8.82
C LEU A 175 -4.46 -25.97 -7.68
N PHE A 176 -4.57 -24.89 -6.91
CA PHE A 176 -5.47 -24.86 -5.74
C PHE A 176 -6.95 -24.89 -6.14
N THR A 177 -7.32 -24.31 -7.30
CA THR A 177 -8.68 -24.46 -7.82
C THR A 177 -9.00 -25.90 -8.17
N LEU A 178 -8.10 -26.60 -8.88
CA LEU A 178 -8.28 -28.01 -9.25
C LEU A 178 -8.34 -28.91 -8.01
N MET A 179 -7.46 -28.70 -7.03
CA MET A 179 -7.46 -29.44 -5.77
C MET A 179 -8.76 -29.23 -4.99
N ALA A 180 -9.26 -28.00 -4.96
CA ALA A 180 -10.54 -27.68 -4.32
C ALA A 180 -11.72 -28.33 -5.06
N GLN A 181 -11.72 -28.26 -6.39
CA GLN A 181 -12.76 -28.89 -7.24
C GLN A 181 -12.78 -30.41 -7.08
N ALA A 182 -11.62 -31.07 -6.95
CA ALA A 182 -11.53 -32.49 -6.66
C ALA A 182 -12.20 -32.88 -5.33
N LYS A 183 -12.29 -31.93 -4.40
CA LYS A 183 -13.00 -32.08 -3.10
C LYS A 183 -14.44 -31.55 -3.10
N GLY A 184 -14.92 -31.10 -4.28
CA GLY A 184 -16.30 -30.64 -4.45
C GLY A 184 -16.54 -29.13 -4.36
N TYR A 185 -15.48 -28.33 -4.31
CA TYR A 185 -15.61 -26.89 -4.44
C TYR A 185 -16.17 -26.50 -5.81
N SER A 186 -17.16 -25.63 -5.84
CA SER A 186 -17.85 -25.19 -7.06
C SER A 186 -17.91 -23.68 -7.22
N GLY A 187 -17.15 -22.95 -6.40
CA GLY A 187 -17.08 -21.49 -6.43
C GLY A 187 -16.23 -20.93 -7.57
N LYS A 188 -15.95 -19.64 -7.50
CA LYS A 188 -15.03 -18.97 -8.43
C LYS A 188 -13.61 -19.54 -8.31
N PRO A 189 -12.77 -19.43 -9.35
CA PRO A 189 -11.37 -19.82 -9.23
C PRO A 189 -10.67 -19.19 -8.02
N LEU A 190 -9.92 -20.00 -7.30
CA LEU A 190 -9.14 -19.56 -6.16
C LEU A 190 -7.90 -18.79 -6.66
N SER A 191 -7.90 -17.50 -6.45
CA SER A 191 -6.82 -16.64 -6.92
C SER A 191 -5.66 -16.64 -5.93
N VAL A 192 -4.51 -17.11 -6.36
CA VAL A 192 -3.25 -17.12 -5.61
C VAL A 192 -2.28 -16.16 -6.27
N GLY A 193 -1.52 -15.40 -5.50
CA GLY A 193 -0.55 -14.47 -6.03
C GLY A 193 0.51 -14.09 -5.01
N ARG A 194 1.69 -13.72 -5.50
CA ARG A 194 2.88 -13.42 -4.71
C ARG A 194 2.65 -12.36 -3.62
N VAL A 195 1.89 -11.32 -3.92
CA VAL A 195 1.53 -10.25 -2.97
C VAL A 195 0.12 -10.44 -2.41
N GLN A 196 -0.78 -10.98 -3.22
CA GLN A 196 -2.20 -11.16 -2.87
C GLN A 196 -2.40 -12.13 -1.71
N SER A 197 -1.76 -13.30 -1.77
CA SER A 197 -1.92 -14.35 -0.75
C SER A 197 -1.38 -13.95 0.63
N PRO A 198 -0.16 -13.38 0.75
CA PRO A 198 0.31 -12.87 2.04
C PRO A 198 -0.55 -11.74 2.59
N THR A 199 -1.03 -10.82 1.74
CA THR A 199 -1.93 -9.74 2.17
C THR A 199 -3.24 -10.30 2.74
N LEU A 200 -3.81 -11.31 2.09
CA LEU A 200 -5.01 -11.98 2.57
C LEU A 200 -4.76 -12.72 3.89
N ALA A 201 -3.60 -13.38 4.01
CA ALA A 201 -3.19 -14.07 5.23
C ALA A 201 -3.08 -13.13 6.44
N LEU A 202 -2.60 -11.89 6.25
CA LEU A 202 -2.58 -10.89 7.32
C LEU A 202 -3.98 -10.59 7.87
N VAL A 203 -4.98 -10.47 6.99
CA VAL A 203 -6.36 -10.20 7.40
C VAL A 203 -6.93 -11.42 8.13
N VAL A 204 -6.78 -12.63 7.57
CA VAL A 204 -7.23 -13.89 8.18
C VAL A 204 -6.61 -14.08 9.57
N ASN A 205 -5.30 -13.87 9.70
CA ASN A 205 -4.60 -14.00 10.98
C ASN A 205 -5.10 -12.96 12.00
N ARG A 206 -5.34 -11.73 11.53
CA ARG A 206 -5.89 -10.69 12.42
C ARG A 206 -7.30 -10.97 12.87
N ASP A 207 -8.16 -11.47 12.00
CA ASP A 207 -9.51 -11.89 12.37
C ASP A 207 -9.46 -13.02 13.43
N ARG A 208 -8.52 -13.96 13.30
CA ARG A 208 -8.30 -15.03 14.28
C ARG A 208 -7.77 -14.50 15.61
N GLU A 209 -6.80 -13.59 15.59
CA GLU A 209 -6.32 -12.93 16.81
C GLU A 209 -7.46 -12.28 17.58
N ILE A 210 -8.36 -11.59 16.85
CA ILE A 210 -9.52 -10.93 17.46
C ILE A 210 -10.52 -11.94 18.00
N ALA A 211 -10.81 -13.01 17.23
CA ALA A 211 -11.76 -14.05 17.64
C ALA A 211 -11.26 -14.86 18.86
N ASN A 212 -9.96 -15.08 18.94
CA ASN A 212 -9.34 -15.85 20.01
C ASN A 212 -8.83 -14.96 21.16
N PHE A 213 -9.14 -13.66 21.13
CA PHE A 213 -8.69 -12.74 22.17
C PHE A 213 -9.32 -13.07 23.51
N VAL A 214 -8.49 -13.40 24.48
CA VAL A 214 -8.89 -13.62 25.86
C VAL A 214 -8.47 -12.41 26.70
N PRO A 215 -9.43 -11.61 27.23
CA PRO A 215 -9.10 -10.47 28.06
C PRO A 215 -8.48 -10.94 29.38
N LYS A 216 -7.39 -10.29 29.79
CA LYS A 216 -6.75 -10.51 31.08
C LYS A 216 -7.07 -9.34 32.00
N ALA A 217 -7.71 -9.59 33.14
CA ALA A 217 -7.86 -8.60 34.19
C ALA A 217 -6.47 -8.27 34.74
N HIS A 218 -6.13 -6.97 34.80
CA HIS A 218 -4.88 -6.51 35.39
C HIS A 218 -5.12 -5.24 36.19
N TYR A 219 -4.24 -5.00 37.13
CA TYR A 219 -4.41 -3.97 38.14
C TYR A 219 -3.24 -3.01 38.17
N SER A 220 -3.52 -1.73 38.43
CA SER A 220 -2.53 -0.70 38.65
C SER A 220 -3.05 0.27 39.71
N LEU A 221 -2.15 1.01 40.36
CA LEU A 221 -2.52 2.02 41.34
C LEU A 221 -2.05 3.40 40.87
N ALA A 222 -2.96 4.34 40.84
CA ALA A 222 -2.69 5.76 40.65
C ALA A 222 -3.04 6.50 41.94
N VAL A 223 -2.08 7.25 42.48
CA VAL A 223 -2.23 7.99 43.74
C VAL A 223 -2.27 9.47 43.43
N GLN A 224 -3.32 10.15 43.88
CA GLN A 224 -3.39 11.61 43.83
C GLN A 224 -2.65 12.17 45.05
N LEU A 225 -1.70 13.03 44.80
CA LEU A 225 -0.86 13.66 45.79
C LEU A 225 -1.05 15.20 45.75
N ALA A 226 -0.92 15.85 46.88
CA ALA A 226 -0.90 17.30 47.00
C ALA A 226 0.45 17.78 47.51
N THR A 227 0.93 18.91 47.00
CA THR A 227 2.11 19.62 47.54
C THR A 227 1.73 20.45 48.77
N ALA A 228 2.71 21.01 49.46
CA ALA A 228 2.47 21.96 50.56
C ALA A 228 1.76 23.25 50.11
N SER A 229 1.77 23.55 48.81
CA SER A 229 1.05 24.66 48.18
C SER A 229 -0.31 24.27 47.60
N ASP A 230 -0.87 23.12 47.98
CA ASP A 230 -2.15 22.60 47.51
C ASP A 230 -2.21 22.28 45.99
N GLU A 231 -1.09 22.26 45.29
CA GLU A 231 -1.03 21.79 43.92
C GLU A 231 -1.14 20.28 43.87
N THR A 232 -2.05 19.76 43.02
CA THR A 232 -2.30 18.31 42.94
C THR A 232 -1.71 17.71 41.69
N PHE A 233 -1.19 16.49 41.81
CA PHE A 233 -0.70 15.68 40.70
C PHE A 233 -0.94 14.21 40.95
N VAL A 234 -0.82 13.37 39.89
CA VAL A 234 -1.02 11.92 39.96
C VAL A 234 0.30 11.20 39.76
N ALA A 235 0.60 10.26 40.68
CA ALA A 235 1.73 9.35 40.54
C ALA A 235 1.25 7.89 40.47
N GLY A 236 1.83 7.11 39.57
CA GLY A 236 1.56 5.68 39.41
C GLY A 236 2.49 4.85 40.28
N LEU A 237 1.99 3.77 40.89
CA LEU A 237 2.79 2.78 41.59
C LEU A 237 3.73 2.07 40.59
N SER A 238 5.02 2.04 40.90
CA SER A 238 6.00 1.21 40.23
C SER A 238 5.95 -0.19 40.83
N ILE A 239 5.33 -1.11 40.12
CA ILE A 239 5.16 -2.50 40.57
C ILE A 239 6.47 -3.27 40.34
N PRO A 240 7.03 -3.98 41.36
CA PRO A 240 8.23 -4.79 41.17
C PRO A 240 8.02 -5.90 40.13
N GLU A 241 9.06 -6.20 39.33
CA GLU A 241 9.02 -7.18 38.21
C GLU A 241 8.50 -8.55 38.65
N GLN A 242 8.80 -9.00 39.86
CA GLN A 242 8.34 -10.30 40.40
C GLN A 242 6.80 -10.44 40.49
N TYR A 243 6.05 -9.33 40.41
CA TYR A 243 4.58 -9.31 40.41
C TYR A 243 3.99 -9.04 39.02
N LEU A 244 4.84 -8.95 37.99
CA LEU A 244 4.42 -8.70 36.63
C LEU A 244 4.49 -10.00 35.80
N ASP A 245 3.52 -10.18 34.89
CA ASP A 245 3.59 -11.24 33.89
C ASP A 245 4.59 -10.86 32.75
N GLU A 246 4.80 -11.78 31.80
CA GLU A 246 5.67 -11.58 30.62
C GLU A 246 5.28 -10.35 29.78
N SER A 247 4.05 -9.86 29.92
CA SER A 247 3.54 -8.66 29.24
C SER A 247 3.72 -7.38 30.06
N GLY A 248 4.30 -7.48 31.27
CA GLY A 248 4.47 -6.36 32.20
C GLY A 248 3.18 -5.96 32.92
N LEU A 249 2.21 -6.87 33.07
CA LEU A 249 0.92 -6.64 33.71
C LEU A 249 0.88 -7.30 35.09
N CYS A 250 0.35 -6.59 36.09
CA CYS A 250 0.06 -7.17 37.41
C CYS A 250 -1.32 -7.82 37.38
N LEU A 251 -1.36 -9.14 37.53
CA LEU A 251 -2.62 -9.90 37.51
C LEU A 251 -3.19 -10.17 38.91
N ASP A 252 -2.43 -9.92 39.97
CA ASP A 252 -2.87 -10.12 41.36
C ASP A 252 -3.32 -8.81 42.01
N SER A 253 -4.63 -8.66 42.20
CA SER A 253 -5.23 -7.48 42.84
C SER A 253 -4.77 -7.28 44.29
N ARG A 254 -4.36 -8.34 45.00
CA ARG A 254 -3.93 -8.27 46.42
C ARG A 254 -2.65 -7.43 46.55
N VAL A 255 -1.73 -7.54 45.61
CA VAL A 255 -0.50 -6.72 45.56
C VAL A 255 -0.84 -5.23 45.54
N ILE A 256 -1.82 -4.86 44.73
CA ILE A 256 -2.26 -3.47 44.59
C ILE A 256 -3.02 -2.98 45.82
N GLN A 257 -3.93 -3.80 46.35
CA GLN A 257 -4.70 -3.49 47.56
C GLN A 257 -3.80 -3.32 48.78
N GLN A 258 -2.78 -4.19 48.93
CA GLN A 258 -1.80 -4.08 50.01
C GLN A 258 -0.99 -2.76 49.89
N ALA A 259 -0.48 -2.44 48.71
CA ALA A 259 0.24 -1.20 48.48
C ALA A 259 -0.64 0.02 48.75
N GLU A 260 -1.90 -0.01 48.32
CA GLU A 260 -2.88 1.08 48.55
C GLU A 260 -3.10 1.28 50.06
N ALA A 261 -3.34 0.22 50.82
CA ALA A 261 -3.57 0.28 52.25
C ALA A 261 -2.36 0.89 53.00
N GLN A 262 -1.15 0.44 52.66
CA GLN A 262 0.10 0.92 53.27
C GLN A 262 0.37 2.39 52.94
N ILE A 263 0.15 2.83 51.68
CA ILE A 263 0.33 4.20 51.25
C ILE A 263 -0.70 5.14 51.94
N LYS A 264 -1.96 4.68 52.04
CA LYS A 264 -3.02 5.43 52.74
C LYS A 264 -2.74 5.58 54.24
N GLN A 265 -2.22 4.54 54.88
CA GLN A 265 -1.90 4.58 56.30
C GLN A 265 -0.81 5.57 56.63
N VAL A 266 0.22 5.71 55.78
CA VAL A 266 1.31 6.67 55.96
C VAL A 266 0.86 8.09 55.56
N GLY A 267 0.03 8.22 54.53
CA GLY A 267 -0.54 9.49 54.06
C GLY A 267 0.45 10.52 53.51
N ILE A 268 1.74 10.18 53.44
CA ILE A 268 2.82 11.06 52.97
C ILE A 268 3.67 10.32 51.95
N ALA A 269 4.08 11.05 50.87
CA ALA A 269 5.06 10.58 49.92
C ALA A 269 6.24 11.56 49.86
N LYS A 270 7.45 11.03 50.02
CA LYS A 270 8.69 11.82 49.96
C LYS A 270 9.22 11.83 48.53
N VAL A 271 9.50 13.01 47.96
CA VAL A 271 10.17 13.14 46.67
C VAL A 271 11.64 12.74 46.82
N ILE A 272 12.08 11.77 45.99
CA ILE A 272 13.46 11.27 45.98
C ILE A 272 14.24 11.95 44.87
N THR A 273 13.70 11.97 43.64
CA THR A 273 14.32 12.63 42.50
C THR A 273 13.28 13.37 41.66
N VAL A 274 13.71 14.47 41.05
CA VAL A 274 12.96 15.16 39.99
C VAL A 274 13.93 15.42 38.85
N GLU A 275 13.68 14.80 37.72
CA GLU A 275 14.51 14.95 36.52
C GLU A 275 13.67 15.56 35.40
N THR A 276 14.14 16.67 34.84
CA THR A 276 13.54 17.30 33.67
C THR A 276 14.48 17.22 32.48
N LYS A 277 14.02 16.65 31.39
CA LYS A 277 14.80 16.54 30.14
C LYS A 277 14.04 17.24 29.01
N ARG A 278 14.73 18.14 28.32
CA ARG A 278 14.22 18.77 27.11
C ARG A 278 14.38 17.84 25.92
N GLU A 279 13.26 17.47 25.32
CA GLU A 279 13.23 16.75 24.05
C GLU A 279 12.93 17.70 22.90
N LYS A 280 13.76 17.62 21.84
CA LYS A 280 13.55 18.30 20.57
C LYS A 280 13.09 17.30 19.54
N LYS A 281 11.90 17.51 18.98
CA LYS A 281 11.33 16.63 17.95
C LYS A 281 11.29 17.36 16.62
N ALA A 282 12.05 16.84 15.65
CA ALA A 282 12.06 17.33 14.29
C ALA A 282 10.69 17.14 13.62
N PRO A 283 10.35 17.92 12.57
CA PRO A 283 9.14 17.71 11.79
C PRO A 283 9.12 16.28 11.20
N PRO A 284 7.92 15.73 10.98
CA PRO A 284 7.80 14.46 10.27
C PRO A 284 8.32 14.63 8.85
N LEU A 285 8.87 13.55 8.26
CA LEU A 285 9.29 13.54 6.86
C LEU A 285 8.09 13.85 5.95
N LEU A 286 8.35 14.19 4.70
CA LEU A 286 7.33 14.37 3.69
C LEU A 286 6.53 13.08 3.47
N TYR A 287 5.41 13.17 2.78
CA TYR A 287 4.62 11.98 2.53
C TYR A 287 5.24 11.10 1.46
N ALA A 288 5.46 9.82 1.78
CA ALA A 288 5.31 8.73 0.85
C ALA A 288 3.82 8.44 0.64
N LEU A 289 3.45 7.74 -0.43
CA LEU A 289 2.03 7.45 -0.71
C LEU A 289 1.36 6.67 0.42
N SER A 290 2.03 5.67 0.97
CA SER A 290 1.50 4.86 2.07
C SER A 290 1.23 5.68 3.34
N ASP A 291 2.09 6.66 3.65
CA ASP A 291 1.90 7.56 4.78
C ASP A 291 0.72 8.50 4.57
N LEU A 292 0.58 9.02 3.34
CA LEU A 292 -0.55 9.86 2.95
C LEU A 292 -1.87 9.09 3.03
N GLN A 293 -1.90 7.86 2.51
CA GLN A 293 -3.07 6.97 2.59
C GLN A 293 -3.46 6.69 4.05
N GLY A 294 -2.49 6.36 4.91
CA GLY A 294 -2.72 6.12 6.33
C GLY A 294 -3.26 7.35 7.06
N GLU A 295 -2.71 8.52 6.79
CA GLU A 295 -3.13 9.78 7.41
C GLU A 295 -4.54 10.20 6.94
N CYS A 296 -4.83 10.11 5.63
CA CYS A 296 -6.15 10.40 5.08
C CYS A 296 -7.22 9.42 5.59
N ASN A 297 -6.90 8.14 5.72
CA ASN A 297 -7.81 7.17 6.31
C ASN A 297 -8.11 7.49 7.77
N ARG A 298 -7.06 7.83 8.55
CA ARG A 298 -7.20 8.19 9.97
C ARG A 298 -8.06 9.43 10.17
N LEU A 299 -7.85 10.49 9.38
CA LEU A 299 -8.51 11.79 9.55
C LEU A 299 -9.89 11.83 8.91
N PHE A 300 -10.01 11.30 7.69
CA PHE A 300 -11.18 11.49 6.84
C PHE A 300 -11.93 10.19 6.55
N GLY A 301 -11.34 9.02 6.86
CA GLY A 301 -11.91 7.71 6.54
C GLY A 301 -11.78 7.33 5.07
N PHE A 302 -10.91 8.00 4.30
CA PHE A 302 -10.70 7.71 2.89
C PHE A 302 -10.07 6.34 2.69
N GLY A 303 -10.51 5.63 1.65
CA GLY A 303 -9.90 4.37 1.24
C GLY A 303 -8.55 4.60 0.53
N ALA A 304 -7.68 3.59 0.54
CA ALA A 304 -6.35 3.72 -0.07
C ALA A 304 -6.42 4.05 -1.57
N GLN A 305 -7.37 3.44 -2.33
CA GLN A 305 -7.56 3.72 -3.75
C GLN A 305 -8.05 5.16 -3.96
N GLN A 306 -9.02 5.62 -3.18
CA GLN A 306 -9.52 7.00 -3.25
C GLN A 306 -8.41 8.03 -3.03
N VAL A 307 -7.52 7.80 -2.06
CA VAL A 307 -6.38 8.70 -1.82
C VAL A 307 -5.40 8.69 -2.99
N LEU A 308 -5.16 7.52 -3.60
CA LEU A 308 -4.31 7.42 -4.79
C LEU A 308 -4.92 8.19 -5.96
N ASP A 309 -6.22 8.03 -6.22
CA ASP A 309 -6.92 8.71 -7.32
C ASP A 309 -6.89 10.24 -7.13
N ILE A 310 -7.12 10.72 -5.90
CA ILE A 310 -7.01 12.15 -5.55
C ILE A 310 -5.58 12.65 -5.76
N ALA A 311 -4.58 11.94 -5.25
CA ALA A 311 -3.18 12.35 -5.39
C ALA A 311 -2.74 12.35 -6.87
N GLN A 312 -3.29 11.42 -7.67
CA GLN A 312 -3.07 11.37 -9.10
C GLN A 312 -3.71 12.58 -9.82
N SER A 313 -4.92 12.99 -9.45
CA SER A 313 -5.58 14.19 -9.97
C SER A 313 -4.80 15.46 -9.62
N LEU A 314 -4.32 15.61 -8.37
CA LEU A 314 -3.48 16.74 -7.96
C LEU A 314 -2.18 16.83 -8.78
N TYR A 315 -1.61 15.70 -9.19
CA TYR A 315 -0.42 15.61 -10.01
C TYR A 315 -0.70 15.82 -11.51
N GLU A 316 -1.68 15.11 -12.09
CA GLU A 316 -1.91 15.11 -13.55
C GLU A 316 -2.79 16.25 -14.04
N GLU A 317 -3.89 16.55 -13.34
CA GLU A 317 -4.87 17.54 -13.76
C GLU A 317 -4.54 18.92 -13.23
N HIS A 318 -4.35 19.03 -11.91
CA HIS A 318 -4.05 20.30 -11.25
C HIS A 318 -2.56 20.66 -11.35
N LYS A 319 -1.64 19.70 -11.40
CA LYS A 319 -0.16 19.87 -11.48
C LYS A 319 0.43 20.68 -10.34
N ILE A 320 -0.19 20.54 -9.17
CA ILE A 320 0.19 21.28 -7.96
C ILE A 320 0.94 20.43 -6.94
N THR A 321 1.13 19.14 -7.23
CA THR A 321 1.97 18.23 -6.46
C THR A 321 2.94 17.46 -7.34
N THR A 322 4.00 16.92 -6.76
CA THR A 322 4.93 16.02 -7.42
C THR A 322 4.36 14.60 -7.52
N TYR A 323 5.06 13.71 -8.22
CA TYR A 323 4.65 12.33 -8.50
C TYR A 323 4.18 11.59 -7.24
N PRO A 324 2.94 11.06 -7.22
CA PRO A 324 2.35 10.55 -5.99
C PRO A 324 2.74 9.11 -5.64
N ARG A 325 3.20 8.28 -6.61
CA ARG A 325 3.47 6.85 -6.37
C ARG A 325 4.87 6.62 -5.83
N THR A 326 5.27 7.40 -4.83
CA THR A 326 6.59 7.32 -4.20
C THR A 326 6.53 6.60 -2.86
N ASP A 327 7.56 5.81 -2.57
CA ASP A 327 7.80 5.19 -1.25
C ASP A 327 8.80 6.00 -0.42
N CYS A 328 9.30 7.14 -0.95
CA CYS A 328 10.29 7.99 -0.33
C CYS A 328 9.66 9.19 0.37
N GLY A 329 10.15 9.53 1.55
CA GLY A 329 9.77 10.75 2.29
C GLY A 329 10.87 11.81 2.31
N TYR A 330 11.93 11.65 1.52
CA TYR A 330 13.09 12.55 1.45
C TYR A 330 13.09 13.38 0.16
N LEU A 331 13.87 14.46 0.15
CA LEU A 331 14.04 15.36 -0.99
C LEU A 331 15.51 15.45 -1.40
N PRO A 332 15.81 15.61 -2.70
CA PRO A 332 17.15 15.90 -3.16
C PRO A 332 17.60 17.31 -2.73
N GLU A 333 18.86 17.44 -2.36
CA GLU A 333 19.43 18.71 -1.91
C GLU A 333 19.36 19.79 -3.01
N SER A 334 19.40 19.39 -4.28
CA SER A 334 19.25 20.29 -5.41
C SER A 334 17.91 21.07 -5.43
N GLN A 335 16.86 20.52 -4.80
CA GLN A 335 15.55 21.20 -4.72
C GLN A 335 15.51 22.32 -3.66
N LEU A 336 16.53 22.47 -2.81
CA LEU A 336 16.59 23.62 -1.88
C LEU A 336 16.53 24.96 -2.62
N THR A 337 17.06 25.05 -3.83
CA THR A 337 17.02 26.25 -4.66
C THR A 337 15.59 26.61 -5.11
N GLU A 338 14.67 25.66 -5.14
CA GLU A 338 13.28 25.86 -5.57
C GLU A 338 12.36 26.29 -4.42
N VAL A 339 12.79 26.12 -3.16
CA VAL A 339 12.00 26.41 -1.96
C VAL A 339 11.37 27.79 -1.96
N PRO A 340 12.09 28.90 -2.26
CA PRO A 340 11.48 30.23 -2.27
C PRO A 340 10.36 30.38 -3.30
N MET A 341 10.46 29.67 -4.44
CA MET A 341 9.43 29.69 -5.50
C MET A 341 8.19 28.92 -5.08
N VAL A 342 8.36 27.72 -4.49
CA VAL A 342 7.26 26.91 -3.97
C VAL A 342 6.52 27.67 -2.86
N ILE A 343 7.23 28.29 -1.91
CA ILE A 343 6.61 29.08 -0.84
C ILE A 343 5.81 30.26 -1.41
N ARG A 344 6.36 30.99 -2.39
CA ARG A 344 5.63 32.07 -3.07
C ARG A 344 4.35 31.58 -3.73
N SER A 345 4.39 30.42 -4.42
CA SER A 345 3.21 29.86 -5.07
C SER A 345 2.12 29.47 -4.08
N LEU A 346 2.51 28.90 -2.92
CA LEU A 346 1.59 28.54 -1.83
C LEU A 346 0.89 29.77 -1.24
N VAL A 347 1.66 30.84 -0.94
CA VAL A 347 1.11 32.08 -0.40
C VAL A 347 0.23 32.80 -1.44
N ALA A 348 0.61 32.77 -2.71
CA ALA A 348 -0.20 33.35 -3.79
C ALA A 348 -1.53 32.60 -4.00
N ALA A 349 -1.57 31.30 -3.68
CA ALA A 349 -2.78 30.47 -3.74
C ALA A 349 -3.67 30.66 -2.49
N ASP A 350 -3.06 30.84 -1.30
CA ASP A 350 -3.74 30.96 -0.03
C ASP A 350 -3.11 32.10 0.81
N SER A 351 -3.76 33.27 0.79
CA SER A 351 -3.30 34.45 1.52
C SER A 351 -3.25 34.26 3.05
N GLY A 352 -4.00 33.30 3.59
CA GLY A 352 -3.95 32.96 5.01
C GLY A 352 -2.57 32.46 5.47
N LEU A 353 -1.75 31.97 4.54
CA LEU A 353 -0.38 31.55 4.82
C LEU A 353 0.61 32.73 5.01
N GLN A 354 0.23 33.98 4.67
CA GLN A 354 1.08 35.16 4.88
C GLN A 354 1.49 35.33 6.35
N THR A 355 0.61 35.02 7.27
CA THR A 355 0.88 35.09 8.71
C THR A 355 1.94 34.10 9.19
N LEU A 356 2.21 33.07 8.42
CA LEU A 356 3.20 32.05 8.70
C LEU A 356 4.61 32.44 8.22
N LEU A 357 4.73 33.27 7.17
CA LEU A 357 6.00 33.61 6.54
C LEU A 357 7.10 34.08 7.50
N PRO A 358 6.83 34.99 8.48
CA PRO A 358 7.87 35.44 9.41
C PRO A 358 8.43 34.34 10.32
N ARG A 359 7.75 33.20 10.40
CA ARG A 359 8.16 32.04 11.21
C ARG A 359 8.93 31.01 10.43
N LEU A 360 8.96 31.09 9.09
CA LEU A 360 9.62 30.13 8.23
C LEU A 360 11.11 30.49 8.05
N ASN A 361 12.00 29.59 8.38
CA ASN A 361 13.40 29.68 8.01
C ASN A 361 13.65 28.93 6.70
N LEU A 362 13.59 29.63 5.57
CA LEU A 362 13.74 29.02 4.24
C LEU A 362 15.18 28.57 3.92
N GLN A 363 16.16 28.97 4.73
CA GLN A 363 17.55 28.49 4.61
C GLN A 363 17.80 27.24 5.46
N GLN A 364 16.81 26.82 6.26
CA GLN A 364 16.93 25.63 7.10
C GLN A 364 16.91 24.36 6.23
N LYS A 365 17.99 23.62 6.27
CA LYS A 365 18.04 22.25 5.75
C LYS A 365 17.56 21.30 6.83
N SER A 366 16.30 20.87 6.77
CA SER A 366 15.79 19.83 7.67
C SER A 366 16.35 18.45 7.27
N ARG A 367 16.12 17.45 8.12
CA ARG A 367 16.50 16.06 7.83
C ARG A 367 15.81 15.44 6.59
N ALA A 368 14.86 16.15 6.00
CA ALA A 368 14.16 15.68 4.80
C ALA A 368 15.02 15.79 3.54
N TRP A 369 16.00 16.70 3.49
CA TRP A 369 16.93 16.82 2.38
C TRP A 369 18.15 15.91 2.59
N ASP A 370 18.14 14.74 1.93
CA ASP A 370 19.20 13.74 2.06
C ASP A 370 19.28 12.90 0.78
N ASP A 371 20.22 13.25 -0.09
CA ASP A 371 20.43 12.57 -1.39
C ASP A 371 20.70 11.07 -1.25
N LYS A 372 21.32 10.64 -0.13
CA LYS A 372 21.64 9.23 0.11
C LYS A 372 20.42 8.37 0.39
N LYS A 373 19.29 8.98 0.73
CA LYS A 373 18.03 8.31 1.05
C LYS A 373 16.99 8.44 -0.06
N ILE A 374 17.35 9.05 -1.17
CA ILE A 374 16.51 9.13 -2.36
C ILE A 374 16.68 7.82 -3.13
N THR A 375 15.55 7.24 -3.48
CA THR A 375 15.45 6.10 -4.40
C THR A 375 15.17 6.61 -5.82
N ALA A 376 14.27 5.98 -6.54
CA ALA A 376 13.82 6.47 -7.85
C ALA A 376 13.05 7.80 -7.76
N HIS A 377 12.37 8.04 -6.64
CA HIS A 377 11.52 9.21 -6.40
C HIS A 377 11.86 9.89 -5.08
N HIS A 378 11.40 11.13 -4.96
CA HIS A 378 11.41 11.89 -3.70
C HIS A 378 9.99 12.00 -3.10
N GLY A 379 9.89 12.58 -1.91
CA GLY A 379 8.62 12.77 -1.20
C GLY A 379 7.62 13.63 -1.97
N ILE A 380 6.32 13.43 -1.71
CA ILE A 380 5.25 14.22 -2.32
C ILE A 380 5.28 15.63 -1.73
N ILE A 381 5.45 16.63 -2.60
CA ILE A 381 5.52 18.05 -2.23
C ILE A 381 4.67 18.90 -3.18
N PRO A 382 4.31 20.15 -2.78
CA PRO A 382 3.74 21.13 -3.72
C PRO A 382 4.76 21.51 -4.80
N THR A 383 4.26 21.84 -6.02
CA THR A 383 5.08 22.37 -7.11
C THR A 383 5.18 23.90 -7.04
N ILE A 384 5.98 24.48 -7.92
CA ILE A 384 6.07 25.95 -8.11
C ILE A 384 4.83 26.55 -8.78
N LYS A 385 3.91 25.72 -9.28
CA LYS A 385 2.67 26.17 -9.90
C LYS A 385 1.71 26.70 -8.83
N LYS A 386 1.19 27.91 -9.03
CA LYS A 386 0.12 28.46 -8.20
C LYS A 386 -1.13 27.59 -8.33
N ALA A 387 -1.61 27.05 -7.21
CA ALA A 387 -2.85 26.29 -7.18
C ALA A 387 -4.07 27.22 -7.33
N ASP A 388 -5.03 26.79 -8.15
CA ASP A 388 -6.37 27.38 -8.17
C ASP A 388 -7.26 26.57 -7.21
N LEU A 389 -7.30 27.01 -5.96
CA LEU A 389 -8.01 26.28 -4.90
C LEU A 389 -9.52 26.18 -5.13
N SER A 390 -10.09 27.07 -5.95
CA SER A 390 -11.52 27.06 -6.27
C SER A 390 -11.92 25.89 -7.19
N LYS A 391 -10.95 25.30 -7.88
CA LYS A 391 -11.15 24.13 -8.77
C LYS A 391 -10.97 22.80 -8.08
N LEU A 392 -10.49 22.80 -6.84
CA LEU A 392 -10.32 21.58 -6.07
C LEU A 392 -11.65 21.15 -5.47
N SER A 393 -11.97 19.87 -5.56
CA SER A 393 -13.03 19.27 -4.75
C SER A 393 -12.68 19.35 -3.26
N GLU A 394 -13.67 19.18 -2.40
CA GLU A 394 -13.45 19.17 -0.95
C GLU A 394 -12.44 18.08 -0.53
N GLU A 395 -12.48 16.93 -1.19
CA GLU A 395 -11.58 15.81 -0.91
C GLU A 395 -10.15 16.10 -1.39
N GLU A 396 -9.98 16.66 -2.58
CA GLU A 396 -8.69 17.11 -3.11
C GLU A 396 -8.07 18.19 -2.24
N MET A 397 -8.88 19.16 -1.80
CA MET A 397 -8.41 20.20 -0.89
C MET A 397 -7.90 19.63 0.43
N LYS A 398 -8.58 18.64 1.02
CA LYS A 398 -8.14 17.95 2.25
C LYS A 398 -6.79 17.27 2.06
N VAL A 399 -6.60 16.56 0.96
CA VAL A 399 -5.34 15.86 0.67
C VAL A 399 -4.22 16.85 0.37
N TYR A 400 -4.48 17.86 -0.45
CA TYR A 400 -3.52 18.92 -0.77
C TYR A 400 -3.08 19.69 0.48
N ASP A 401 -4.01 19.97 1.40
CA ASP A 401 -3.72 20.66 2.66
C ASP A 401 -2.77 19.85 3.55
N LEU A 402 -2.90 18.53 3.60
CA LEU A 402 -1.94 17.67 4.30
C LEU A 402 -0.54 17.75 3.68
N ILE A 403 -0.45 17.70 2.35
CA ILE A 403 0.82 17.74 1.62
C ILE A 403 1.53 19.09 1.86
N ARG A 404 0.82 20.22 1.68
CA ARG A 404 1.41 21.55 1.88
C ARG A 404 1.84 21.81 3.32
N ARG A 405 1.08 21.34 4.33
CA ARG A 405 1.46 21.46 5.73
C ARG A 405 2.72 20.65 6.07
N ARG A 406 2.85 19.44 5.53
CA ARG A 406 4.07 18.64 5.70
C ARG A 406 5.30 19.32 5.12
N TYR A 407 5.15 19.95 3.97
CA TYR A 407 6.22 20.71 3.34
C TYR A 407 6.60 21.95 4.16
N LEU A 408 5.62 22.77 4.54
CA LEU A 408 5.83 23.97 5.36
C LEU A 408 6.47 23.65 6.72
N ALA A 409 6.14 22.50 7.30
CA ALA A 409 6.70 22.06 8.59
C ALA A 409 8.23 21.91 8.55
N GLN A 410 8.83 21.65 7.36
CA GLN A 410 10.27 21.50 7.21
C GLN A 410 11.05 22.79 7.49
N PHE A 411 10.39 23.94 7.43
CA PHE A 411 10.99 25.28 7.60
C PHE A 411 10.67 25.89 8.98
N LEU A 412 10.01 25.16 9.85
CA LEU A 412 9.66 25.59 11.19
C LEU A 412 10.59 24.98 12.25
N PRO A 413 10.75 25.65 13.42
CA PRO A 413 11.53 25.11 14.53
C PRO A 413 11.04 23.74 14.98
N HIS A 414 11.89 23.01 15.69
CA HIS A 414 11.51 21.76 16.34
C HIS A 414 10.42 21.97 17.38
N LEU A 415 9.58 20.95 17.58
CA LEU A 415 8.75 20.85 18.78
C LEU A 415 9.69 20.60 19.97
N GLU A 416 9.63 21.45 20.98
CA GLU A 416 10.38 21.28 22.22
C GLU A 416 9.42 20.99 23.38
N THR A 417 9.73 19.93 24.11
CA THR A 417 8.91 19.47 25.23
C THR A 417 9.81 19.17 26.42
N ASP A 418 9.51 19.74 27.57
CA ASP A 418 10.14 19.34 28.82
C ASP A 418 9.37 18.14 29.39
N LYS A 419 10.08 17.03 29.53
CA LYS A 419 9.58 15.82 30.17
C LYS A 419 10.15 15.75 31.57
N THR A 420 9.28 15.84 32.57
CA THR A 420 9.64 15.70 33.97
C THR A 420 9.21 14.35 34.49
N ILE A 421 10.11 13.67 35.15
CA ILE A 421 9.85 12.43 35.89
C ILE A 421 10.19 12.73 37.36
N ALA A 422 9.23 12.58 38.22
CA ALA A 422 9.44 12.64 39.66
C ALA A 422 9.29 11.22 40.23
N THR A 423 10.29 10.79 41.00
CA THR A 423 10.26 9.54 41.75
C THR A 423 10.02 9.87 43.21
N LEU A 424 9.00 9.25 43.80
CA LEU A 424 8.61 9.45 45.20
C LEU A 424 8.60 8.09 45.89
N GLN A 425 8.73 8.14 47.21
CA GLN A 425 8.57 6.97 48.06
C GLN A 425 7.51 7.21 49.13
N SER A 426 6.66 6.19 49.34
CA SER A 426 5.68 6.13 50.42
C SER A 426 5.58 4.70 50.92
N SER A 427 5.77 4.49 52.25
CA SER A 427 5.69 3.15 52.87
C SER A 427 6.53 2.06 52.17
N GLY A 428 7.74 2.41 51.72
CA GLY A 428 8.59 1.45 50.95
C GLY A 428 8.22 1.25 49.52
N HIS A 429 7.11 1.82 49.02
CA HIS A 429 6.67 1.74 47.66
C HIS A 429 7.19 2.93 46.82
N THR A 430 7.61 2.66 45.61
CA THR A 430 8.03 3.70 44.64
C THR A 430 6.84 4.18 43.84
N LEU A 431 6.63 5.47 43.80
CA LEU A 431 5.62 6.15 43.00
C LEU A 431 6.32 7.00 41.92
N ILE A 432 5.81 7.00 40.71
CA ILE A 432 6.38 7.74 39.58
C ILE A 432 5.33 8.70 39.01
N ALA A 433 5.60 9.99 39.09
CA ALA A 433 4.83 11.03 38.40
C ALA A 433 5.53 11.44 37.12
N ARG A 434 4.75 11.68 36.06
CA ARG A 434 5.27 12.08 34.75
C ARG A 434 4.53 13.33 34.27
N GLY A 435 5.28 14.38 33.92
CA GLY A 435 4.77 15.62 33.35
C GLY A 435 5.38 15.89 31.98
N ASN A 436 4.60 16.49 31.08
CA ASN A 436 5.07 16.96 29.78
C ASN A 436 4.59 18.38 29.56
N VAL A 437 5.51 19.31 29.41
CA VAL A 437 5.22 20.72 29.13
C VAL A 437 5.77 21.08 27.74
N ILE A 438 4.91 21.58 26.85
CA ILE A 438 5.34 22.08 25.55
C ILE A 438 5.98 23.44 25.75
N VAL A 439 7.27 23.56 25.49
CA VAL A 439 8.06 24.81 25.60
C VAL A 439 7.99 25.58 24.28
N SER A 440 8.09 24.89 23.16
CA SER A 440 7.93 25.46 21.83
C SER A 440 7.08 24.52 20.96
N GLN A 441 6.00 25.06 20.40
CA GLN A 441 5.16 24.26 19.49
C GLN A 441 5.85 23.94 18.16
N GLY A 442 6.81 24.78 17.74
CA GLY A 442 7.54 24.59 16.49
C GLY A 442 6.60 24.25 15.33
N TRP A 443 6.98 23.25 14.54
CA TRP A 443 6.20 22.78 13.37
C TRP A 443 4.77 22.30 13.71
N ARG A 444 4.50 21.98 14.98
CA ARG A 444 3.20 21.44 15.41
C ARG A 444 2.05 22.45 15.23
N ILE A 445 2.34 23.74 15.16
CA ILE A 445 1.32 24.79 14.93
C ILE A 445 0.48 24.55 13.67
N LEU A 446 1.04 23.88 12.64
CA LEU A 446 0.37 23.56 11.38
C LEU A 446 -0.69 22.46 11.50
N PHE A 447 -0.64 21.65 12.55
CA PHE A 447 -1.46 20.43 12.67
C PHE A 447 -2.51 20.51 13.78
N GLY A 448 -2.54 21.58 14.57
CA GLY A 448 -3.48 21.79 15.65
C GLY A 448 -3.52 20.63 16.66
N LYS A 449 -4.70 20.35 17.22
CA LYS A 449 -4.90 19.25 18.20
C LYS A 449 -4.60 17.86 17.62
N ASN A 450 -4.64 17.69 16.31
CA ASN A 450 -4.37 16.41 15.64
C ASN A 450 -2.88 16.04 15.58
N ALA A 451 -1.98 16.99 15.85
CA ALA A 451 -0.53 16.76 15.88
C ALA A 451 -0.06 15.79 16.99
N ALA A 452 -0.87 15.54 18.01
CA ALA A 452 -0.50 14.68 19.13
C ALA A 452 -0.34 13.19 18.77
N ARG A 453 -0.85 12.77 17.60
CA ARG A 453 -0.91 11.35 17.19
C ARG A 453 0.12 10.91 16.15
N PHE A 454 1.15 11.71 15.86
CA PHE A 454 2.31 11.27 15.09
C PHE A 454 3.24 10.31 15.85
N VAL A 455 2.83 9.87 17.04
CA VAL A 455 3.53 8.84 17.79
C VAL A 455 3.12 7.48 17.19
N THR A 456 3.99 6.90 16.40
CA THR A 456 3.84 5.53 15.96
C THR A 456 3.90 4.61 17.18
N ASP A 457 2.79 3.91 17.45
CA ASP A 457 2.78 2.81 18.40
C ASP A 457 3.95 1.84 18.04
N PRO A 458 4.84 1.51 19.00
CA PRO A 458 5.93 0.56 18.75
C PRO A 458 5.44 -0.76 18.16
N ARG A 459 4.26 -1.25 18.58
CA ARG A 459 3.61 -2.46 18.04
C ARG A 459 3.23 -2.29 16.56
N LEU A 460 2.76 -1.09 16.17
CA LEU A 460 2.47 -0.79 14.77
C LEU A 460 3.75 -0.74 13.94
N LYS A 461 4.84 -0.20 14.46
CA LYS A 461 6.15 -0.23 13.78
C LYS A 461 6.66 -1.64 13.55
N GLN A 462 6.53 -2.52 14.53
CA GLN A 462 6.90 -3.93 14.39
C GLN A 462 6.07 -4.61 13.31
N ARG A 463 4.74 -4.45 13.34
CA ARG A 463 3.83 -5.00 12.32
C ARG A 463 4.09 -4.42 10.92
N LEU A 464 4.45 -3.15 10.80
CA LEU A 464 4.83 -2.54 9.52
C LEU A 464 6.11 -3.17 8.95
N ARG A 465 7.10 -3.52 9.79
CA ARG A 465 8.31 -4.26 9.37
C ARG A 465 7.97 -5.66 8.87
N GLU A 466 7.04 -6.35 9.53
CA GLU A 466 6.58 -7.68 9.12
C GLU A 466 5.84 -7.67 7.76
N THR A 467 5.35 -6.51 7.32
CA THR A 467 4.67 -6.30 6.03
C THR A 467 5.56 -5.63 4.99
N GLU A 468 6.83 -5.38 5.30
CA GLU A 468 7.80 -4.81 4.37
C GLU A 468 7.93 -5.73 3.14
N GLY A 469 7.87 -5.14 1.93
CA GLY A 469 7.93 -5.91 0.67
C GLY A 469 6.56 -6.34 0.09
N LEU A 470 5.43 -6.18 0.80
CA LEU A 470 4.11 -6.46 0.24
C LEU A 470 3.64 -5.35 -0.72
N GLY A 471 4.20 -5.33 -1.91
CA GLY A 471 3.88 -4.35 -2.94
C GLY A 471 4.31 -2.91 -2.59
N THR A 472 4.19 -2.01 -3.55
CA THR A 472 4.39 -0.57 -3.36
C THR A 472 3.09 0.09 -2.89
N GLY A 473 3.15 1.33 -2.38
CA GLY A 473 1.96 2.10 -2.01
C GLY A 473 0.92 2.19 -3.13
N ALA A 474 1.39 2.29 -4.38
CA ALA A 474 0.53 2.33 -5.58
C ALA A 474 -0.19 0.99 -5.84
N THR A 475 0.52 -0.13 -5.71
CA THR A 475 -0.03 -1.46 -6.02
C THR A 475 -0.90 -2.04 -4.90
N ARG A 476 -0.65 -1.67 -3.64
CA ARG A 476 -1.42 -2.14 -2.48
C ARG A 476 -2.89 -1.75 -2.56
N ALA A 477 -3.19 -0.52 -3.01
CA ALA A 477 -4.56 -0.04 -3.13
C ALA A 477 -5.39 -0.89 -4.10
N GLY A 478 -4.90 -1.08 -5.32
CA GLY A 478 -5.54 -1.91 -6.34
C GLY A 478 -5.65 -3.39 -5.93
N LEU A 479 -4.64 -3.93 -5.23
CA LEU A 479 -4.64 -5.29 -4.74
C LEU A 479 -5.73 -5.52 -3.67
N ILE A 480 -5.85 -4.62 -2.70
CA ILE A 480 -6.91 -4.70 -1.67
C ILE A 480 -8.29 -4.59 -2.32
N GLN A 481 -8.46 -3.65 -3.26
CA GLN A 481 -9.72 -3.52 -4.00
C GLN A 481 -10.03 -4.79 -4.80
N GLY A 482 -9.04 -5.36 -5.49
CA GLY A 482 -9.20 -6.63 -6.21
C GLY A 482 -9.59 -7.81 -5.32
N LEU A 483 -9.11 -7.87 -4.08
CA LEU A 483 -9.53 -8.87 -3.09
C LEU A 483 -10.99 -8.66 -2.65
N ILE A 484 -11.44 -7.42 -2.52
CA ILE A 484 -12.84 -7.08 -2.23
C ILE A 484 -13.74 -7.46 -3.41
N ASP A 485 -13.38 -7.11 -4.64
CA ASP A 485 -14.15 -7.39 -5.85
C ASP A 485 -14.29 -8.91 -6.13
N LYS A 486 -13.25 -9.66 -5.79
CA LYS A 486 -13.27 -11.13 -5.85
C LYS A 486 -14.07 -11.78 -4.71
N GLY A 487 -14.44 -11.02 -3.68
CA GLY A 487 -15.20 -11.50 -2.52
C GLY A 487 -14.35 -12.19 -1.44
N PHE A 488 -13.02 -12.12 -1.51
CA PHE A 488 -12.14 -12.63 -0.46
C PHE A 488 -12.10 -11.70 0.76
N LEU A 489 -12.25 -10.39 0.57
CA LEU A 489 -12.37 -9.42 1.65
C LEU A 489 -13.75 -8.78 1.64
N ILE A 490 -14.29 -8.61 2.85
CA ILE A 490 -15.60 -7.98 3.10
C ILE A 490 -15.35 -6.67 3.85
N LYS A 491 -15.79 -5.55 3.26
CA LYS A 491 -15.70 -4.24 3.92
C LYS A 491 -16.89 -4.07 4.87
N LYS A 492 -16.60 -3.86 6.16
CA LYS A 492 -17.62 -3.57 7.19
C LYS A 492 -17.26 -2.24 7.86
N LYS A 493 -17.94 -1.16 7.49
CA LYS A 493 -17.63 0.23 7.94
C LYS A 493 -16.15 0.57 7.63
N LYS A 494 -15.32 0.75 8.66
CA LYS A 494 -13.89 1.06 8.54
C LYS A 494 -12.97 -0.17 8.63
N SER A 495 -13.53 -1.38 8.76
CA SER A 495 -12.78 -2.62 8.91
C SER A 495 -12.89 -3.49 7.67
N LEU A 496 -11.85 -4.28 7.40
CA LEU A 496 -11.83 -5.36 6.42
C LEU A 496 -11.86 -6.68 7.18
N MET A 497 -12.64 -7.64 6.70
CA MET A 497 -12.76 -8.99 7.26
C MET A 497 -12.55 -10.02 6.15
N ALA A 498 -12.01 -11.17 6.47
CA ALA A 498 -11.88 -12.28 5.54
C ALA A 498 -13.21 -13.02 5.35
N SER A 499 -13.50 -13.47 4.13
CA SER A 499 -14.63 -14.37 3.85
C SER A 499 -14.28 -15.81 4.24
N ALA A 500 -15.29 -16.70 4.29
CA ALA A 500 -15.07 -18.12 4.56
C ALA A 500 -14.17 -18.76 3.50
N GLU A 501 -14.35 -18.41 2.24
CA GLU A 501 -13.51 -18.86 1.13
C GLU A 501 -12.06 -18.39 1.26
N ALA A 502 -11.86 -17.16 1.74
CA ALA A 502 -10.52 -16.62 2.00
C ALA A 502 -9.81 -17.38 3.12
N ILE A 503 -10.51 -17.68 4.22
CA ILE A 503 -9.98 -18.44 5.35
C ILE A 503 -9.57 -19.83 4.88
N ALA A 504 -10.43 -20.53 4.14
CA ALA A 504 -10.15 -21.86 3.64
C ALA A 504 -9.01 -21.89 2.62
N LEU A 505 -8.92 -20.87 1.75
CA LEU A 505 -7.78 -20.73 0.85
C LEU A 505 -6.47 -20.58 1.64
N ILE A 506 -6.40 -19.67 2.60
CA ILE A 506 -5.20 -19.42 3.40
C ILE A 506 -4.80 -20.65 4.23
N ASP A 507 -5.77 -21.41 4.76
CA ASP A 507 -5.49 -22.66 5.48
C ASP A 507 -4.88 -23.73 4.58
N SER A 508 -5.24 -23.70 3.30
CA SER A 508 -4.80 -24.67 2.30
C SER A 508 -3.46 -24.33 1.67
N LEU A 509 -3.06 -23.06 1.69
CA LEU A 509 -1.80 -22.63 1.10
C LEU A 509 -0.60 -23.04 1.99
N PRO A 510 0.52 -23.49 1.39
CA PRO A 510 1.77 -23.68 2.11
C PRO A 510 2.26 -22.35 2.70
N ASP A 511 2.97 -22.42 3.82
CA ASP A 511 3.45 -21.23 4.56
C ASP A 511 4.26 -20.28 3.68
N LEU A 512 5.05 -20.80 2.74
CA LEU A 512 5.82 -20.00 1.80
C LEU A 512 4.96 -19.02 0.98
N LEU A 513 3.78 -19.45 0.50
CA LEU A 513 2.90 -18.61 -0.33
C LEU A 513 2.09 -17.57 0.47
N LYS A 514 2.01 -17.71 1.78
CA LYS A 514 1.30 -16.79 2.67
C LYS A 514 2.21 -15.95 3.57
N ASN A 515 3.54 -16.16 3.46
CA ASN A 515 4.52 -15.44 4.26
C ASN A 515 4.95 -14.13 3.57
N PRO A 516 4.77 -12.95 4.20
CA PRO A 516 5.26 -11.69 3.67
C PRO A 516 6.78 -11.65 3.42
N GLY A 517 7.56 -12.38 4.24
CA GLY A 517 9.02 -12.43 4.12
C GLY A 517 9.51 -12.97 2.78
N LEU A 518 8.82 -13.95 2.19
CA LEU A 518 9.19 -14.43 0.85
C LEU A 518 9.02 -13.33 -0.21
N THR A 519 7.93 -12.56 -0.11
CA THR A 519 7.69 -11.42 -1.01
C THR A 519 8.78 -10.35 -0.86
N ALA A 520 9.22 -10.08 0.37
CA ALA A 520 10.31 -9.16 0.65
C ALA A 520 11.64 -9.63 0.04
N LEU A 521 11.97 -10.91 0.14
CA LEU A 521 13.17 -11.50 -0.49
C LEU A 521 13.13 -11.35 -2.02
N TRP A 522 11.97 -11.54 -2.64
CA TRP A 522 11.84 -11.33 -4.09
C TRP A 522 11.98 -9.87 -4.49
N GLU A 523 11.42 -8.93 -3.72
CA GLU A 523 11.63 -7.50 -4.00
C GLU A 523 13.11 -7.10 -3.82
N GLN A 524 13.83 -7.69 -2.86
CA GLN A 524 15.27 -7.50 -2.74
C GLN A 524 16.02 -8.01 -3.99
N ALA A 525 15.68 -9.20 -4.48
CA ALA A 525 16.26 -9.74 -5.72
C ALA A 525 15.94 -8.86 -6.95
N LEU A 526 14.70 -8.33 -7.04
CA LEU A 526 14.33 -7.38 -8.09
C LEU A 526 15.11 -6.04 -7.98
N ASN A 527 15.41 -5.59 -6.76
CA ASN A 527 16.29 -4.44 -6.55
C ASN A 527 17.74 -4.75 -6.99
N GLN A 528 18.25 -5.94 -6.73
CA GLN A 528 19.56 -6.37 -7.23
C GLN A 528 19.62 -6.37 -8.76
N ILE A 529 18.53 -6.72 -9.45
CA ILE A 529 18.44 -6.57 -10.92
C ILE A 529 18.51 -5.09 -11.29
N ALA A 530 17.74 -4.23 -10.63
CA ALA A 530 17.71 -2.79 -10.89
C ALA A 530 19.08 -2.11 -10.64
N GLU A 531 19.88 -2.66 -9.73
CA GLU A 531 21.25 -2.21 -9.40
C GLU A 531 22.32 -2.87 -10.29
N GLY A 532 21.94 -3.86 -11.13
CA GLY A 532 22.85 -4.57 -12.03
C GLY A 532 23.70 -5.66 -11.36
N SER A 533 23.42 -6.02 -10.09
CA SER A 533 24.14 -7.06 -9.35
C SER A 533 23.57 -8.48 -9.54
N MET A 534 22.41 -8.61 -10.17
CA MET A 534 21.76 -9.87 -10.56
C MET A 534 21.22 -9.75 -11.98
N THR A 535 21.27 -10.83 -12.76
CA THR A 535 20.63 -10.85 -14.09
C THR A 535 19.16 -11.25 -14.01
N LEU A 536 18.37 -10.86 -15.02
CA LEU A 536 16.98 -11.32 -15.15
C LEU A 536 16.90 -12.85 -15.27
N ASP A 537 17.81 -13.45 -16.03
CA ASP A 537 17.81 -14.90 -16.29
C ASP A 537 18.10 -15.69 -15.02
N ASP A 538 19.10 -15.28 -14.21
CA ASP A 538 19.37 -15.91 -12.90
C ASP A 538 18.14 -15.84 -11.98
N PHE A 539 17.48 -14.70 -11.95
CA PHE A 539 16.26 -14.52 -11.15
C PHE A 539 15.15 -15.45 -11.65
N MET A 540 14.88 -15.48 -12.96
CA MET A 540 13.82 -16.33 -13.55
C MET A 540 14.08 -17.82 -13.36
N GLN A 541 15.30 -18.27 -13.51
CA GLN A 541 15.68 -19.66 -13.26
C GLN A 541 15.37 -20.09 -11.81
N ARG A 542 15.64 -19.22 -10.84
CA ARG A 542 15.26 -19.48 -9.43
C ARG A 542 13.74 -19.55 -9.26
N GLN A 543 13.00 -18.66 -9.95
CA GLN A 543 11.53 -18.65 -9.88
C GLN A 543 10.93 -19.92 -10.48
N GLU A 544 11.42 -20.38 -11.62
CA GLU A 544 10.97 -21.61 -12.27
C GLU A 544 11.24 -22.85 -11.40
N THR A 545 12.44 -22.93 -10.83
CA THR A 545 12.82 -24.00 -9.90
C THR A 545 11.89 -24.02 -8.69
N PHE A 546 11.64 -22.86 -8.08
CA PHE A 546 10.71 -22.70 -6.97
C PHE A 546 9.30 -23.19 -7.31
N VAL A 547 8.76 -22.78 -8.47
CA VAL A 547 7.42 -23.17 -8.91
C VAL A 547 7.32 -24.68 -9.12
N ARG A 548 8.30 -25.32 -9.79
CA ARG A 548 8.34 -26.77 -10.01
C ARG A 548 8.35 -27.54 -8.69
N GLN A 549 9.23 -27.16 -7.78
CA GLN A 549 9.37 -27.84 -6.47
C GLN A 549 8.11 -27.69 -5.63
N LEU A 550 7.57 -26.47 -5.55
CA LEU A 550 6.42 -26.22 -4.69
C LEU A 550 5.14 -26.87 -5.21
N ILE A 551 4.93 -26.93 -6.54
CA ILE A 551 3.81 -27.68 -7.14
C ILE A 551 3.92 -29.17 -6.79
N GLY A 552 5.09 -29.77 -6.96
CA GLY A 552 5.32 -31.17 -6.59
C GLY A 552 4.98 -31.46 -5.13
N ASN A 553 5.46 -30.60 -4.22
CA ASN A 553 5.17 -30.73 -2.78
C ASN A 553 3.66 -30.58 -2.48
N CYS A 554 3.00 -29.59 -3.09
CA CYS A 554 1.57 -29.38 -2.88
C CYS A 554 0.73 -30.56 -3.38
N MET A 555 1.09 -31.16 -4.51
CA MET A 555 0.39 -32.33 -5.05
C MET A 555 0.52 -33.55 -4.15
N GLN A 556 1.66 -33.71 -3.46
CA GLN A 556 1.88 -34.82 -2.51
C GLN A 556 1.13 -34.59 -1.19
N GLN A 557 1.13 -33.36 -0.67
CA GLN A 557 0.50 -33.04 0.63
C GLN A 557 -1.03 -32.93 0.54
N GLY A 558 -1.58 -32.62 -0.62
CA GLY A 558 -3.00 -32.38 -0.80
C GLY A 558 -3.45 -31.01 -0.23
N MET A 559 -4.76 -30.84 -0.15
CA MET A 559 -5.41 -29.58 0.29
C MET A 559 -6.51 -29.88 1.32
N SER A 560 -6.72 -28.98 2.30
CA SER A 560 -7.90 -28.99 3.17
C SER A 560 -8.84 -27.86 2.80
N LEU A 561 -10.13 -28.15 2.66
CA LEU A 561 -11.15 -27.10 2.39
C LEU A 561 -11.73 -26.47 3.68
N GLY A 562 -11.29 -26.93 4.86
CA GLY A 562 -11.82 -26.42 6.13
C GLY A 562 -13.34 -26.55 6.20
N ASN A 563 -14.01 -25.45 6.56
CA ASN A 563 -15.47 -25.39 6.75
C ASN A 563 -16.25 -24.88 5.54
N ILE A 564 -15.72 -25.02 4.31
CA ILE A 564 -16.51 -24.64 3.10
C ILE A 564 -17.67 -25.62 2.96
N GLU A 565 -18.89 -25.10 2.95
CA GLU A 565 -20.09 -25.87 2.72
C GLU A 565 -20.15 -26.35 1.27
N ILE A 566 -20.08 -27.66 1.07
CA ILE A 566 -20.13 -28.30 -0.24
C ILE A 566 -21.56 -28.75 -0.50
N ARG A 567 -22.21 -28.19 -1.52
CA ARG A 567 -23.53 -28.66 -1.97
C ARG A 567 -23.39 -30.00 -2.63
N LYS A 568 -24.05 -31.02 -2.08
CA LYS A 568 -24.04 -32.39 -2.61
C LYS A 568 -25.28 -32.62 -3.49
N CYS A 569 -25.11 -33.37 -4.56
CA CYS A 569 -26.20 -33.83 -5.40
C CYS A 569 -27.10 -34.81 -4.62
N PRO A 570 -28.41 -34.56 -4.57
CA PRO A 570 -29.34 -35.41 -3.85
C PRO A 570 -29.47 -36.84 -4.48
N GLU A 571 -29.15 -36.98 -5.78
CA GLU A 571 -29.28 -38.25 -6.48
C GLU A 571 -28.04 -39.16 -6.36
N CYS A 572 -26.83 -38.61 -6.48
CA CYS A 572 -25.61 -39.40 -6.48
C CYS A 572 -24.59 -39.04 -5.42
N GLY A 573 -24.88 -38.09 -4.54
CA GLY A 573 -23.99 -37.63 -3.48
C GLY A 573 -22.74 -36.88 -3.93
N LYS A 574 -22.43 -36.83 -5.23
CA LYS A 574 -21.30 -36.08 -5.77
C LYS A 574 -21.51 -34.57 -5.61
N PRO A 575 -20.47 -33.76 -5.55
CA PRO A 575 -20.59 -32.31 -5.47
C PRO A 575 -21.37 -31.71 -6.61
N MET A 576 -22.06 -30.59 -6.35
CA MET A 576 -22.71 -29.80 -7.40
C MET A 576 -21.88 -28.55 -7.69
N ARG A 577 -21.84 -28.14 -8.95
CA ARG A 577 -21.17 -26.92 -9.39
C ARG A 577 -22.14 -25.90 -9.97
N LYS A 578 -21.89 -24.64 -9.73
CA LYS A 578 -22.63 -23.53 -10.31
C LYS A 578 -22.18 -23.30 -11.74
N ILE A 579 -23.13 -23.39 -12.70
CA ILE A 579 -22.86 -23.26 -14.12
C ILE A 579 -23.58 -22.00 -14.62
N ASN A 580 -22.82 -21.11 -15.24
CA ASN A 580 -23.36 -19.93 -15.92
C ASN A 580 -23.70 -20.28 -17.36
N HIS A 581 -24.94 -20.07 -17.75
CA HIS A 581 -25.43 -20.30 -19.11
C HIS A 581 -26.13 -19.03 -19.62
N ALA A 582 -26.23 -18.86 -20.93
CA ALA A 582 -26.88 -17.70 -21.55
C ALA A 582 -28.30 -17.42 -21.03
N LYS A 583 -29.01 -18.44 -20.55
CA LYS A 583 -30.39 -18.36 -19.99
C LYS A 583 -30.44 -18.23 -18.46
N GLY A 584 -29.30 -18.10 -17.78
CA GLY A 584 -29.23 -17.97 -16.33
C GLY A 584 -28.23 -18.94 -15.68
N THR A 585 -28.18 -18.89 -14.36
CA THR A 585 -27.26 -19.71 -13.56
C THR A 585 -28.01 -20.88 -12.92
N PHE A 586 -27.43 -22.07 -12.95
CA PHE A 586 -27.98 -23.27 -12.30
C PHE A 586 -26.88 -24.09 -11.63
N TRP A 587 -27.27 -24.95 -10.70
CA TRP A 587 -26.39 -25.93 -10.09
C TRP A 587 -26.48 -27.25 -10.85
N GLY A 588 -25.36 -27.75 -11.34
CA GLY A 588 -25.27 -29.02 -12.06
C GLY A 588 -24.41 -30.03 -11.29
N CYS A 589 -24.79 -31.29 -11.32
CA CYS A 589 -24.01 -32.36 -10.71
C CYS A 589 -22.65 -32.53 -11.41
N THR A 590 -21.57 -32.69 -10.66
CA THR A 590 -20.23 -32.99 -11.22
C THR A 590 -20.11 -34.42 -11.74
N GLY A 591 -21.08 -35.29 -11.48
CA GLY A 591 -21.20 -36.63 -12.03
C GLY A 591 -21.74 -36.71 -13.46
N TYR A 592 -21.97 -35.59 -14.14
CA TYR A 592 -22.38 -35.57 -15.54
C TYR A 592 -21.27 -36.22 -16.42
N PRO A 593 -21.60 -37.07 -17.42
CA PRO A 593 -22.96 -37.39 -17.93
C PRO A 593 -23.72 -38.47 -17.15
N ASP A 594 -23.09 -39.21 -16.24
CA ASP A 594 -23.70 -40.33 -15.53
C ASP A 594 -24.85 -39.89 -14.59
N CYS A 595 -24.72 -38.71 -14.00
CA CYS A 595 -25.78 -38.07 -13.22
C CYS A 595 -26.12 -36.70 -13.84
N GLN A 596 -27.38 -36.55 -14.26
CA GLN A 596 -27.83 -35.33 -14.96
C GLN A 596 -28.60 -34.36 -14.07
N HIS A 597 -28.54 -34.52 -12.75
CA HIS A 597 -29.26 -33.71 -11.81
C HIS A 597 -28.88 -32.22 -11.92
N LYS A 598 -29.91 -31.35 -11.97
CA LYS A 598 -29.78 -29.89 -12.07
C LYS A 598 -30.74 -29.22 -11.10
N GLU A 599 -30.30 -28.17 -10.46
CA GLU A 599 -31.14 -27.33 -9.60
C GLU A 599 -31.02 -25.86 -10.03
N ALA A 600 -32.15 -25.15 -10.06
CA ALA A 600 -32.16 -23.71 -10.31
C ALA A 600 -31.45 -22.94 -9.19
N ASP A 601 -30.65 -21.94 -9.56
CA ASP A 601 -30.08 -21.00 -8.59
C ASP A 601 -31.17 -20.05 -8.11
N LYS A 602 -31.92 -20.48 -7.09
CA LYS A 602 -32.92 -19.61 -6.45
C LYS A 602 -32.20 -18.49 -5.75
N LYS A 603 -32.18 -17.29 -6.34
CA LYS A 603 -31.84 -16.07 -5.60
C LYS A 603 -32.75 -16.00 -4.38
N VAL A 604 -32.22 -16.19 -3.20
CA VAL A 604 -32.94 -15.94 -1.94
C VAL A 604 -33.31 -14.45 -1.94
N LYS A 605 -34.56 -14.13 -2.26
CA LYS A 605 -35.12 -12.82 -1.93
C LYS A 605 -35.07 -12.73 -0.42
N SER A 606 -34.38 -11.75 0.11
CA SER A 606 -34.38 -11.43 1.53
C SER A 606 -35.81 -10.99 1.90
N THR A 607 -36.65 -11.93 2.29
CA THR A 607 -37.89 -11.64 3.01
C THR A 607 -37.50 -11.53 4.49
N SER A 608 -37.63 -10.32 4.99
CA SER A 608 -37.68 -10.06 6.41
C SER A 608 -38.87 -10.78 7.03
N ASN A 609 -38.66 -11.95 7.60
CA ASN A 609 -39.63 -12.54 8.49
C ASN A 609 -38.99 -12.70 9.88
N LYS A 610 -39.51 -11.87 10.80
CA LYS A 610 -39.38 -12.07 12.23
C LYS A 610 -40.00 -13.44 12.58
N SER A 611 -39.17 -14.38 12.99
CA SER A 611 -39.62 -15.46 13.87
C SER A 611 -38.51 -15.79 14.85
N THR A 612 -38.85 -15.51 16.09
CA THR A 612 -38.18 -15.92 17.33
C THR A 612 -37.83 -17.40 17.32
N LYS A 613 -36.56 -17.74 17.38
CA LYS A 613 -36.06 -18.91 18.09
C LYS A 613 -34.74 -18.57 18.74
N LYS A 614 -34.76 -18.54 20.08
CA LYS A 614 -33.60 -18.54 20.94
C LYS A 614 -32.74 -19.76 20.60
N ASN A 615 -31.48 -19.50 20.20
CA ASN A 615 -30.40 -20.41 20.51
C ASN A 615 -29.12 -19.57 20.73
N SER A 616 -28.55 -19.81 21.86
CA SER A 616 -27.43 -19.16 22.48
C SER A 616 -26.12 -19.37 21.67
N SER A 617 -25.76 -18.38 20.87
CA SER A 617 -24.38 -18.05 20.59
C SER A 617 -24.25 -16.56 20.87
N LEU A 618 -23.74 -16.24 22.04
CA LEU A 618 -23.45 -14.88 22.46
C LEU A 618 -22.59 -14.21 21.40
N ASN A 619 -23.14 -13.19 20.79
CA ASN A 619 -22.54 -12.39 19.77
C ASN A 619 -21.39 -11.58 20.38
N VAL A 620 -20.17 -12.05 20.23
CA VAL A 620 -18.94 -11.46 20.78
C VAL A 620 -18.79 -9.99 20.33
N LEU A 621 -19.35 -9.64 19.17
CA LEU A 621 -19.39 -8.27 18.67
C LEU A 621 -20.29 -7.34 19.48
N ASP A 622 -21.43 -7.85 19.99
CA ASP A 622 -22.32 -7.04 20.84
C ASP A 622 -21.73 -6.85 22.25
N GLN A 623 -20.95 -7.80 22.74
CA GLN A 623 -20.18 -7.64 23.97
C GLN A 623 -19.03 -6.62 23.82
N LEU A 624 -18.33 -6.63 22.70
CA LEU A 624 -17.26 -5.66 22.39
C LEU A 624 -17.82 -4.24 22.17
N ASN A 625 -18.99 -4.11 21.59
CA ASN A 625 -19.66 -2.82 21.44
C ASN A 625 -20.20 -2.28 22.76
N LYS A 626 -20.64 -3.15 23.66
CA LYS A 626 -21.06 -2.79 25.04
C LYS A 626 -19.87 -2.34 25.90
N LEU A 627 -18.71 -3.00 25.79
CA LEU A 627 -17.47 -2.59 26.45
C LEU A 627 -16.90 -1.28 25.88
N ARG A 628 -17.07 -0.99 24.59
CA ARG A 628 -16.65 0.27 23.98
C ARG A 628 -17.50 1.48 24.36
N SER A 629 -18.74 1.28 24.80
CA SER A 629 -19.61 2.36 25.29
C SER A 629 -19.44 2.62 26.80
N GLN A 630 -18.67 1.78 27.50
CA GLN A 630 -18.37 1.92 28.94
C GLN A 630 -16.93 2.38 29.21
N LEU A 631 -16.11 2.53 28.15
CA LEU A 631 -14.78 3.14 28.14
C LEU A 631 -14.81 4.43 27.33
#